data_15c1cb0cb8613c6875e52f1a0dd54b15
#
_entry.id   15c1cb0cb8613c6875e52f1a0dd54b15
#
_cell.length_a   1.000
_cell.length_b   1.000
_cell.length_c   1.000
_cell.angle_alpha   90.00
_cell.angle_beta   90.00
_cell.angle_gamma   90.00
#
_symmetry.space_group_name_H-M   'P 1'
#
loop_
_entity.id
_entity.type
_entity.pdbx_description
1 polymer ?
#
loop_
_entity_poly.entity_id
_entity_poly.type
_entity_poly.pdbx_seq_one_letter_code
_entity_poly.pdbx_strand_id
1 'polypeptide(L)'
;MTRQRLQKLIAAAGLCSRRRAEEWLQAGRVTVDGQVARVGDQADPQQQTIHVDGQPLPSRGVARVLMINKPVGVICSCDDPQGRRTVLDLLPPQHRAGLHPVGRLDADSHGALLLTDLGELTLKLTHPRYSHAKTYRVWVCLLYTSPSPRDRQKSRMPSSA
;
A
#
# COMPACT_ATOMS: atom_id res chain seq x y z
N MET A 1 -18.56 -6.46 15.12
CA MET A 1 -17.74 -5.43 15.78
C MET A 1 -16.30 -5.74 15.50
N THR A 2 -15.61 -4.90 14.73
CA THR A 2 -14.28 -5.28 14.22
C THR A 2 -13.24 -4.30 14.73
N ARG A 3 -12.59 -4.69 15.83
CA ARG A 3 -11.38 -4.01 16.29
C ARG A 3 -10.33 -4.05 15.20
N GLN A 4 -9.71 -2.91 14.92
CA GLN A 4 -8.68 -2.77 13.89
C GLN A 4 -7.42 -2.17 14.49
N ARG A 5 -6.27 -2.52 13.93
CA ARG A 5 -4.98 -1.94 14.31
C ARG A 5 -5.01 -0.42 14.16
N LEU A 6 -4.53 0.31 15.17
CA LEU A 6 -4.54 1.79 15.18
C LEU A 6 -3.83 2.39 13.98
N GLN A 7 -2.66 1.87 13.60
CA GLN A 7 -1.96 2.35 12.40
C GLN A 7 -2.78 2.17 11.11
N LYS A 8 -3.67 1.15 11.05
CA LYS A 8 -4.59 0.98 9.92
C LYS A 8 -5.67 2.06 9.92
N LEU A 9 -6.24 2.37 11.08
CA LEU A 9 -7.28 3.39 11.24
C LEU A 9 -6.75 4.79 10.93
N ILE A 10 -5.57 5.14 11.45
CA ILE A 10 -4.91 6.43 11.21
C ILE A 10 -4.58 6.62 9.73
N ALA A 11 -4.04 5.57 9.09
CA ALA A 11 -3.75 5.61 7.65
C ALA A 11 -5.04 5.69 6.80
N ALA A 12 -6.11 4.98 7.19
CA ALA A 12 -7.41 5.04 6.51
C ALA A 12 -8.11 6.41 6.66
N ALA A 13 -7.81 7.14 7.74
CA ALA A 13 -8.25 8.52 7.93
C ALA A 13 -7.45 9.53 7.08
N GLY A 14 -6.41 9.09 6.37
CA GLY A 14 -5.62 9.92 5.46
C GLY A 14 -4.56 10.78 6.13
N LEU A 15 -4.28 10.60 7.42
CA LEU A 15 -3.33 11.43 8.15
C LEU A 15 -1.87 11.13 7.79
N CYS A 16 -1.52 9.85 7.61
CA CYS A 16 -0.16 9.43 7.25
C CYS A 16 -0.13 7.97 6.77
N SER A 17 1.06 7.47 6.38
CA SER A 17 1.26 6.05 6.10
C SER A 17 1.18 5.20 7.37
N ARG A 18 0.96 3.88 7.25
CA ARG A 18 0.94 2.95 8.40
C ARG A 18 2.24 2.96 9.19
N ARG A 19 3.40 3.02 8.51
CA ARG A 19 4.72 3.10 9.15
C ARG A 19 4.85 4.39 9.97
N ARG A 20 4.45 5.51 9.39
CA ARG A 20 4.45 6.79 10.10
C ARG A 20 3.50 6.79 11.29
N ALA A 21 2.35 6.14 11.18
CA ALA A 21 1.43 5.96 12.31
C ALA A 21 2.04 5.10 13.43
N GLU A 22 2.86 4.09 13.11
CA GLU A 22 3.61 3.32 14.11
C GLU A 22 4.65 4.18 14.85
N GLU A 23 5.34 5.08 14.14
CA GLU A 23 6.25 6.07 14.77
C GLU A 23 5.48 7.00 15.72
N TRP A 24 4.28 7.44 15.34
CA TRP A 24 3.42 8.25 16.22
C TRP A 24 2.96 7.50 17.47
N LEU A 25 2.64 6.21 17.33
CA LEU A 25 2.32 5.34 18.47
C LEU A 25 3.52 5.16 19.39
N GLN A 26 4.72 4.96 18.85
CA GLN A 26 5.96 4.88 19.65
C GLN A 26 6.27 6.17 20.38
N ALA A 27 5.98 7.31 19.75
CA ALA A 27 6.18 8.63 20.34
C ALA A 27 5.07 9.03 21.34
N GLY A 28 4.08 8.15 21.62
CA GLY A 28 2.99 8.43 22.55
C GLY A 28 1.99 9.51 22.09
N ARG A 29 1.97 9.83 20.79
CA ARG A 29 1.12 10.88 20.20
C ARG A 29 -0.33 10.44 19.97
N VAL A 30 -0.63 9.17 20.14
CA VAL A 30 -1.94 8.57 19.87
C VAL A 30 -2.58 8.16 21.18
N THR A 31 -3.84 8.54 21.38
CA THR A 31 -4.64 8.12 22.53
C THR A 31 -5.94 7.45 22.08
N VAL A 32 -6.41 6.51 22.89
CA VAL A 32 -7.72 5.86 22.75
C VAL A 32 -8.46 6.01 24.07
N ASP A 33 -9.62 6.66 24.05
CA ASP A 33 -10.42 6.98 25.22
C ASP A 33 -9.60 7.70 26.32
N GLY A 34 -8.68 8.59 25.88
CA GLY A 34 -7.79 9.37 26.76
C GLY A 34 -6.55 8.62 27.26
N GLN A 35 -6.38 7.33 26.97
CA GLN A 35 -5.20 6.55 27.36
C GLN A 35 -4.20 6.48 26.20
N VAL A 36 -2.90 6.64 26.49
CA VAL A 36 -1.83 6.55 25.48
C VAL A 36 -1.78 5.12 24.92
N ALA A 37 -1.91 5.05 23.60
CA ALA A 37 -1.89 3.78 22.87
C ALA A 37 -0.46 3.37 22.47
N ARG A 38 -0.25 2.07 22.34
CA ARG A 38 1.04 1.45 21.96
C ARG A 38 0.98 0.79 20.59
N VAL A 39 2.14 0.53 20.01
CA VAL A 39 2.22 -0.25 18.77
C VAL A 39 1.64 -1.64 18.99
N GLY A 40 0.72 -2.02 18.12
CA GLY A 40 0.00 -3.28 18.23
C GLY A 40 -1.41 -3.16 18.79
N ASP A 41 -1.75 -2.05 19.41
CA ASP A 41 -3.11 -1.83 19.95
C ASP A 41 -4.15 -1.76 18.83
N GLN A 42 -5.37 -2.12 19.20
CA GLN A 42 -6.53 -2.14 18.33
C GLN A 42 -7.67 -1.37 18.96
N ALA A 43 -8.42 -0.66 18.15
CA ALA A 43 -9.64 0.03 18.57
C ALA A 43 -10.80 -0.24 17.63
N ASP A 44 -12.00 -0.06 18.14
CA ASP A 44 -13.23 0.00 17.36
C ASP A 44 -13.62 1.47 17.20
N PRO A 45 -13.49 2.06 16.01
CA PRO A 45 -13.75 3.49 15.80
C PRO A 45 -15.22 3.88 15.96
N GLN A 46 -16.13 2.90 16.09
CA GLN A 46 -17.55 3.15 16.35
C GLN A 46 -17.86 3.27 17.86
N GLN A 47 -16.99 2.74 18.71
CA GLN A 47 -17.20 2.69 20.16
C GLN A 47 -16.15 3.48 20.94
N GLN A 48 -14.99 3.72 20.35
CA GLN A 48 -13.83 4.33 21.01
C GLN A 48 -13.41 5.61 20.32
N THR A 49 -13.03 6.59 21.12
CA THR A 49 -12.53 7.88 20.61
C THR A 49 -11.02 7.82 20.43
N ILE A 50 -10.57 8.00 19.21
CA ILE A 50 -9.15 7.97 18.87
C ILE A 50 -8.69 9.41 18.60
N HIS A 51 -7.59 9.82 19.24
CA HIS A 51 -6.98 11.13 19.02
C HIS A 51 -5.51 10.98 18.58
N VAL A 52 -5.08 11.89 17.76
CA VAL A 52 -3.68 12.07 17.38
C VAL A 52 -3.29 13.51 17.70
N ASP A 53 -2.28 13.72 18.54
CA ASP A 53 -1.87 15.04 19.06
C ASP A 53 -3.05 15.82 19.67
N GLY A 54 -3.92 15.13 20.38
CA GLY A 54 -5.11 15.72 21.01
C GLY A 54 -6.26 16.05 20.05
N GLN A 55 -6.10 15.84 18.73
CA GLN A 55 -7.15 16.05 17.74
C GLN A 55 -7.87 14.72 17.44
N PRO A 56 -9.21 14.72 17.37
CA PRO A 56 -9.95 13.51 17.06
C PRO A 56 -9.61 13.01 15.66
N LEU A 57 -9.56 11.68 15.52
CA LEU A 57 -9.34 11.04 14.23
C LEU A 57 -10.47 11.42 13.27
N PRO A 58 -10.17 12.01 12.09
CA PRO A 58 -11.21 12.36 11.13
C PRO A 58 -12.04 11.14 10.74
N SER A 59 -13.34 11.32 10.60
CA SER A 59 -14.20 10.29 10.03
C SER A 59 -13.75 9.99 8.60
N ARG A 60 -13.75 8.70 8.24
CA ARG A 60 -13.43 8.31 6.89
C ARG A 60 -14.48 8.87 5.92
N GLY A 61 -14.03 9.64 4.95
CA GLY A 61 -14.86 10.12 3.85
C GLY A 61 -15.30 8.99 2.89
N VAL A 62 -15.93 9.38 1.79
CA VAL A 62 -16.30 8.44 0.72
C VAL A 62 -15.04 7.77 0.17
N ALA A 63 -15.11 6.44 0.08
CA ALA A 63 -14.01 5.64 -0.47
C ALA A 63 -13.70 6.02 -1.91
N ARG A 64 -12.42 6.13 -2.23
CA ARG A 64 -11.96 6.59 -3.54
C ARG A 64 -11.19 5.50 -4.26
N VAL A 65 -11.48 5.36 -5.54
CA VAL A 65 -10.71 4.54 -6.48
C VAL A 65 -10.43 5.40 -7.71
N LEU A 66 -9.18 5.59 -8.03
CA LEU A 66 -8.72 6.34 -9.19
C LEU A 66 -7.92 5.42 -10.10
N MET A 67 -8.02 5.61 -11.39
CA MET A 67 -7.17 4.98 -12.38
C MET A 67 -6.29 6.05 -13.02
N ILE A 68 -5.00 5.78 -13.07
CA ILE A 68 -4.03 6.63 -13.74
C ILE A 68 -3.31 5.87 -14.85
N ASN A 69 -2.82 6.57 -15.85
CA ASN A 69 -1.82 6.06 -16.77
C ASN A 69 -0.45 6.45 -16.21
N LYS A 70 0.22 5.49 -15.55
CA LYS A 70 1.56 5.74 -14.98
C LYS A 70 2.58 5.95 -16.10
N PRO A 71 3.31 7.06 -16.13
CA PRO A 71 4.40 7.25 -17.07
C PRO A 71 5.67 6.52 -16.63
N VAL A 72 6.62 6.36 -17.55
CA VAL A 72 7.99 5.94 -17.25
C VAL A 72 8.68 6.97 -16.34
N GLY A 73 9.64 6.53 -15.53
CA GLY A 73 10.40 7.38 -14.59
C GLY A 73 9.72 7.71 -13.28
N VAL A 74 8.51 7.18 -13.04
CA VAL A 74 7.73 7.39 -11.81
C VAL A 74 7.66 6.07 -11.03
N ILE A 75 7.88 6.12 -9.73
CA ILE A 75 7.85 4.93 -8.87
C ILE A 75 6.49 4.71 -8.21
N CYS A 76 6.09 3.45 -8.04
CA CYS A 76 4.87 3.04 -7.35
C CYS A 76 5.09 3.02 -5.82
N SER A 77 5.18 4.21 -5.22
CA SER A 77 5.31 4.39 -3.77
C SER A 77 4.38 5.52 -3.31
N CYS A 78 4.05 5.53 -2.02
CA CYS A 78 3.37 6.66 -1.38
C CYS A 78 4.35 7.74 -0.94
N ASP A 79 5.61 7.37 -0.73
CA ASP A 79 6.68 8.25 -0.29
C ASP A 79 8.02 7.64 -0.73
N ASP A 80 9.02 8.48 -0.96
CA ASP A 80 10.36 8.03 -1.32
C ASP A 80 11.44 8.83 -0.59
N PRO A 81 12.22 8.18 0.30
CA PRO A 81 13.31 8.86 1.01
C PRO A 81 14.40 9.45 0.13
N GLN A 82 14.51 8.98 -1.12
CA GLN A 82 15.46 9.49 -2.12
C GLN A 82 14.91 10.66 -2.93
N GLY A 83 13.68 11.10 -2.66
CA GLY A 83 13.04 12.22 -3.36
C GLY A 83 12.67 11.94 -4.82
N ARG A 84 12.62 10.67 -5.26
CA ARG A 84 12.18 10.33 -6.61
C ARG A 84 10.68 10.57 -6.74
N ARG A 85 10.26 10.96 -7.95
CA ARG A 85 8.85 11.20 -8.24
C ARG A 85 8.01 9.94 -8.06
N THR A 86 6.95 10.03 -7.27
CA THR A 86 6.03 8.93 -6.97
C THR A 86 4.73 9.04 -7.77
N VAL A 87 3.95 7.96 -7.80
CA VAL A 87 2.62 7.96 -8.44
C VAL A 87 1.64 8.92 -7.78
N LEU A 88 1.83 9.26 -6.51
CA LEU A 88 1.01 10.27 -5.83
C LEU A 88 1.34 11.69 -6.29
N ASP A 89 2.57 11.94 -6.76
CA ASP A 89 2.97 13.25 -7.29
C ASP A 89 2.32 13.58 -8.64
N LEU A 90 1.71 12.59 -9.29
CA LEU A 90 0.90 12.79 -10.49
C LEU A 90 -0.47 13.40 -10.18
N LEU A 91 -0.88 13.39 -8.92
CA LEU A 91 -2.16 13.92 -8.47
C LEU A 91 -2.03 15.32 -7.86
N PRO A 92 -3.05 16.16 -7.97
CA PRO A 92 -3.12 17.39 -7.20
C PRO A 92 -3.00 17.10 -5.69
N PRO A 93 -2.30 17.94 -4.90
CA PRO A 93 -2.02 17.69 -3.48
C PRO A 93 -3.27 17.36 -2.65
N GLN A 94 -4.39 18.04 -2.91
CA GLN A 94 -5.66 17.83 -2.19
C GLN A 94 -6.26 16.45 -2.40
N HIS A 95 -5.84 15.71 -3.42
CA HIS A 95 -6.34 14.36 -3.73
C HIS A 95 -5.44 13.23 -3.24
N ARG A 96 -4.23 13.53 -2.73
CA ARG A 96 -3.22 12.51 -2.37
C ARG A 96 -3.52 11.79 -1.07
N ALA A 97 -4.13 12.48 -0.11
CA ALA A 97 -4.30 11.98 1.26
C ALA A 97 -4.97 10.60 1.29
N GLY A 98 -4.34 9.63 1.96
CA GLY A 98 -4.85 8.26 2.16
C GLY A 98 -4.76 7.33 0.94
N LEU A 99 -4.50 7.85 -0.26
CA LEU A 99 -4.38 7.01 -1.46
C LEU A 99 -3.06 6.21 -1.47
N HIS A 100 -3.13 5.01 -2.00
CA HIS A 100 -1.98 4.15 -2.23
C HIS A 100 -2.17 3.33 -3.53
N PRO A 101 -1.10 2.91 -4.20
CA PRO A 101 -1.19 2.12 -5.42
C PRO A 101 -1.68 0.69 -5.14
N VAL A 102 -2.51 0.18 -6.04
CA VAL A 102 -2.96 -1.22 -6.07
C VAL A 102 -2.00 -2.03 -6.94
N GLY A 103 -1.06 -2.67 -6.30
CA GLY A 103 0.06 -3.32 -6.99
C GLY A 103 1.14 -2.33 -7.41
N ARG A 104 2.02 -2.78 -8.29
CA ARG A 104 3.18 -1.99 -8.72
C ARG A 104 3.51 -2.24 -10.18
N LEU A 105 3.91 -1.18 -10.84
CA LEU A 105 4.67 -1.19 -12.10
C LEU A 105 6.08 -0.68 -11.78
N ASP A 106 7.07 -1.21 -12.45
CA ASP A 106 8.46 -0.75 -12.28
C ASP A 106 8.62 0.70 -12.77
N ALA A 107 9.71 1.35 -12.39
CA ALA A 107 9.98 2.74 -12.78
C ALA A 107 9.97 2.91 -14.30
N ASP A 108 10.57 1.96 -15.01
CA ASP A 108 10.69 1.96 -16.47
C ASP A 108 9.45 1.42 -17.19
N SER A 109 8.43 0.99 -16.44
CA SER A 109 7.15 0.52 -16.98
C SER A 109 6.12 1.64 -16.99
N HIS A 110 5.21 1.59 -17.96
CA HIS A 110 4.06 2.50 -18.05
C HIS A 110 2.75 1.72 -18.18
N GLY A 111 1.63 2.37 -17.91
CA GLY A 111 0.30 1.77 -18.11
C GLY A 111 -0.68 2.03 -16.98
N ALA A 112 -1.82 1.36 -17.06
CA ALA A 112 -2.91 1.53 -16.12
C ALA A 112 -2.51 1.08 -14.70
N LEU A 113 -2.73 1.95 -13.73
CA LEU A 113 -2.51 1.70 -12.32
C LEU A 113 -3.68 2.25 -11.51
N LEU A 114 -4.22 1.44 -10.62
CA LEU A 114 -5.25 1.87 -9.68
C LEU A 114 -4.60 2.47 -8.43
N LEU A 115 -5.20 3.56 -7.94
CA LEU A 115 -4.91 4.17 -6.65
C LEU A 115 -6.17 4.14 -5.81
N THR A 116 -6.08 3.79 -4.53
CA THR A 116 -7.25 3.72 -3.65
C THR A 116 -6.88 4.00 -2.20
N ASP A 117 -7.86 4.40 -1.40
CA ASP A 117 -7.78 4.43 0.06
C ASP A 117 -8.40 3.18 0.71
N LEU A 118 -8.89 2.22 -0.11
CA LEU A 118 -9.48 0.95 0.31
C LEU A 118 -8.42 -0.15 0.40
N GLY A 119 -7.81 -0.33 1.58
CA GLY A 119 -6.83 -1.41 1.78
C GLY A 119 -7.39 -2.82 1.55
N GLU A 120 -8.70 -3.02 1.70
CA GLU A 120 -9.35 -4.32 1.41
C GLU A 120 -9.44 -4.58 -0.10
N LEU A 121 -9.68 -3.54 -0.90
CA LEU A 121 -9.65 -3.66 -2.35
C LEU A 121 -8.24 -4.03 -2.83
N THR A 122 -7.22 -3.34 -2.30
CA THR A 122 -5.82 -3.66 -2.59
C THR A 122 -5.51 -5.11 -2.25
N LEU A 123 -5.90 -5.56 -1.04
CA LEU A 123 -5.71 -6.94 -0.62
C LEU A 123 -6.39 -7.93 -1.57
N LYS A 124 -7.64 -7.69 -1.93
CA LYS A 124 -8.39 -8.55 -2.86
C LYS A 124 -7.74 -8.64 -4.23
N LEU A 125 -7.25 -7.53 -4.78
CA LEU A 125 -6.70 -7.46 -6.13
C LEU A 125 -5.23 -7.90 -6.24
N THR A 126 -4.46 -7.88 -5.14
CA THR A 126 -3.01 -8.13 -5.22
C THR A 126 -2.53 -9.35 -4.47
N HIS A 127 -3.28 -9.84 -3.49
CA HIS A 127 -2.82 -10.91 -2.63
C HIS A 127 -2.95 -12.29 -3.30
N PRO A 128 -1.91 -13.14 -3.27
CA PRO A 128 -1.87 -14.45 -3.93
C PRO A 128 -3.03 -15.39 -3.60
N ARG A 129 -3.60 -15.28 -2.38
CA ARG A 129 -4.73 -16.12 -1.96
C ARG A 129 -5.99 -16.01 -2.85
N TYR A 130 -6.11 -14.92 -3.62
CA TYR A 130 -7.23 -14.73 -4.53
C TYR A 130 -6.95 -15.26 -5.95
N SER A 131 -5.77 -15.84 -6.18
CA SER A 131 -5.42 -16.60 -7.40
C SER A 131 -5.69 -15.84 -8.71
N HIS A 132 -5.43 -14.53 -8.74
CA HIS A 132 -5.59 -13.76 -9.97
C HIS A 132 -4.56 -14.19 -11.02
N ALA A 133 -5.05 -14.69 -12.16
CA ALA A 133 -4.20 -15.01 -13.29
C ALA A 133 -3.56 -13.75 -13.87
N LYS A 134 -2.26 -13.84 -14.21
CA LYS A 134 -1.53 -12.79 -14.92
C LYS A 134 -1.12 -13.32 -16.28
N THR A 135 -1.55 -12.64 -17.33
CA THR A 135 -1.19 -12.98 -18.70
C THR A 135 -0.14 -12.01 -19.22
N TYR A 136 0.93 -12.54 -19.76
CA TYR A 136 2.01 -11.76 -20.38
C TYR A 136 2.08 -12.07 -21.86
N ARG A 137 2.17 -11.04 -22.69
CA ARG A 137 2.54 -11.16 -24.09
C ARG A 137 3.99 -10.69 -24.22
N VAL A 138 4.86 -11.59 -24.68
CA VAL A 138 6.30 -11.32 -24.77
C VAL A 138 6.72 -11.42 -26.22
N TRP A 139 7.42 -10.41 -26.72
CA TRP A 139 8.12 -10.47 -27.99
C TRP A 139 9.59 -10.71 -27.70
N VAL A 140 10.13 -11.76 -28.25
CA VAL A 140 11.54 -12.12 -28.11
C VAL A 140 12.21 -12.11 -29.49
N CYS A 141 13.37 -11.49 -29.57
CA CYS A 141 14.27 -11.63 -30.72
C CYS A 141 15.46 -12.48 -30.24
N LEU A 142 15.75 -13.57 -30.93
CA LEU A 142 16.82 -14.52 -30.61
C LEU A 142 16.58 -15.30 -29.29
N LEU A 143 15.94 -16.45 -29.42
CA LEU A 143 15.92 -17.47 -28.37
C LEU A 143 17.29 -18.14 -28.27
N TYR A 144 18.23 -17.52 -27.55
CA TYR A 144 19.39 -18.24 -27.09
C TYR A 144 19.01 -19.02 -25.82
N THR A 145 19.45 -20.26 -25.78
CA THR A 145 19.18 -21.25 -24.72
C THR A 145 19.90 -20.94 -23.40
N SER A 146 20.23 -19.69 -23.12
CA SER A 146 20.79 -19.31 -21.83
C SER A 146 19.62 -19.10 -20.86
N PRO A 147 19.44 -19.97 -19.83
CA PRO A 147 18.36 -19.84 -18.89
C PRO A 147 18.50 -18.52 -18.13
N SER A 148 17.39 -17.81 -17.96
CA SER A 148 17.32 -16.62 -17.13
C SER A 148 17.82 -16.94 -15.70
N PRO A 149 18.50 -16.01 -15.02
CA PRO A 149 18.87 -16.20 -13.61
C PRO A 149 17.69 -16.59 -12.70
N ARG A 150 16.46 -16.19 -13.05
CA ARG A 150 15.22 -16.59 -12.36
C ARG A 150 14.83 -18.03 -12.62
N ASP A 151 15.18 -18.60 -13.75
CA ASP A 151 14.87 -19.99 -14.09
C ASP A 151 15.83 -20.94 -13.38
N ARG A 152 17.04 -20.52 -13.08
CA ARG A 152 17.98 -21.29 -12.26
C ARG A 152 17.52 -21.55 -10.83
N GLN A 153 16.66 -20.70 -10.29
CA GLN A 153 16.10 -20.90 -8.95
C GLN A 153 15.01 -21.97 -8.88
N LYS A 154 14.31 -22.23 -10.00
CA LYS A 154 13.28 -23.27 -10.06
C LYS A 154 13.85 -24.68 -10.28
N SER A 155 15.05 -24.81 -10.82
CA SER A 155 15.70 -26.10 -11.05
C SER A 155 16.34 -26.75 -9.80
N ARG A 156 16.17 -26.14 -8.62
CA ARG A 156 16.62 -26.65 -7.33
C ARG A 156 15.53 -27.35 -6.51
N MET A 157 14.44 -27.75 -7.11
CA MET A 157 13.57 -28.73 -6.44
C MET A 157 14.28 -30.09 -6.48
N PRO A 158 14.59 -30.70 -5.32
CA PRO A 158 15.09 -32.07 -5.31
C PRO A 158 13.99 -32.94 -5.90
N SER A 159 14.32 -33.69 -6.94
CA SER A 159 13.50 -34.82 -7.36
C SER A 159 13.44 -35.77 -6.17
N SER A 160 12.31 -35.79 -5.48
CA SER A 160 12.01 -36.87 -4.53
C SER A 160 11.96 -38.16 -5.31
N ALA A 161 12.91 -39.03 -5.08
CA ALA A 161 12.87 -40.44 -5.42
C ALA A 161 11.70 -41.12 -4.71
#